data_6229a22d2570f83d07ae6853b0fd1dae
#
_entry.id   6229a22d2570f83d07ae6853b0fd1dae
#
_cell.length_a   1.000
_cell.length_b   1.000
_cell.length_c   1.000
_cell.angle_alpha   90.00
_cell.angle_beta   90.00
_cell.angle_gamma   90.00
#
_symmetry.space_group_name_H-M   'P 1'
#
loop_
_entity.id
_entity.type
_entity.pdbx_description
1 polymer ?
#
loop_
_entity_poly.entity_id
_entity_poly.type
_entity_poly.pdbx_seq_one_letter_code
_entity_poly.pdbx_strand_id
1 'polypeptide(L)'
;MLSCLQIENVAVIQKAEVHFQPGLNVLTGETGAGKTILIDSINAILGNRTSKDLVRTGASKAVIRASFAQIPDVVLDKLEAAGYERSAELLLSREITAEGKSSCRINGMPTTAAVLRELCGGLININGQHDSVGLLNPAHHLSILDDYAQNAKLYQEYYVLYRSLVKVKKELDAMITDEAEKQRRIDLLSYQVQEIEEAGLTAGEEQTLESRRKVLANASTIRDRVAKAHALLSGDDDTPGAVDLLGEASNAMDTAAQLDESLSGVSGTLMDLYYSAKDAAAELIDRLDAYDTNDAELDEIEQRLDLLYRLKRKYGDTVEDIIAFGQKAREELEQIQFSEQRHDQLQAEKLRLYGLAREKAEALTQTRLKAFDELNARITDTLQFLNMPGVRMTLHHARGPLASHGQDSVEFYISTNAGEAPKPLARIASGGELSRITLAIKNALADRDAVPTVIYDEIDSGVSGKAAGRIGEVLRRSAQGHQILCITHTAQIAALADCHLLIQKNVTNDRTYTEIHPLDTEGRVEALARLISGDHVTELSRANAREMLGTGRQ
;
A
#
# COMPACT_ATOMS: atom_id res chain seq x y z
N MET A 1 16.68 6.04 -30.83
CA MET A 1 18.10 6.40 -30.90
C MET A 1 18.24 7.92 -30.85
N LEU A 2 19.29 8.44 -30.19
CA LEU A 2 19.58 9.87 -30.13
C LEU A 2 20.12 10.31 -31.49
N SER A 3 19.43 11.21 -32.19
CA SER A 3 19.85 11.70 -33.52
C SER A 3 20.63 12.99 -33.47
N CYS A 4 20.23 13.94 -32.62
CA CYS A 4 20.90 15.22 -32.48
C CYS A 4 20.82 15.72 -31.04
N LEU A 5 21.89 16.37 -30.58
CA LEU A 5 21.95 17.07 -29.30
C LEU A 5 22.43 18.48 -29.52
N GLN A 6 21.61 19.46 -29.16
CA GLN A 6 21.94 20.89 -29.22
C GLN A 6 22.11 21.42 -27.79
N ILE A 7 23.21 22.10 -27.55
CA ILE A 7 23.60 22.64 -26.25
C ILE A 7 23.92 24.14 -26.44
N GLU A 8 23.27 24.98 -25.62
CA GLU A 8 23.51 26.42 -25.61
C GLU A 8 23.76 26.90 -24.18
N ASN A 9 24.86 27.61 -23.95
CA ASN A 9 25.26 28.23 -22.69
C ASN A 9 25.33 27.23 -21.50
N VAL A 10 25.91 26.05 -21.72
CA VAL A 10 26.14 25.04 -20.71
C VAL A 10 27.62 25.00 -20.33
N ALA A 11 27.96 25.36 -19.12
CA ALA A 11 29.32 25.41 -18.58
C ALA A 11 30.29 26.11 -19.53
N VAL A 12 31.27 25.41 -20.10
CA VAL A 12 32.24 25.99 -21.08
C VAL A 12 31.75 25.93 -22.53
N ILE A 13 30.62 25.29 -22.81
CA ILE A 13 30.00 25.20 -24.13
C ILE A 13 29.09 26.40 -24.33
N GLN A 14 29.42 27.30 -25.30
CA GLN A 14 28.52 28.38 -25.67
C GLN A 14 27.42 27.89 -26.60
N LYS A 15 27.79 27.17 -27.64
CA LYS A 15 26.87 26.52 -28.58
C LYS A 15 27.55 25.31 -29.19
N ALA A 16 26.88 24.19 -29.17
CA ALA A 16 27.28 22.97 -29.85
C ALA A 16 26.07 22.27 -30.44
N GLU A 17 26.23 21.67 -31.58
CA GLU A 17 25.27 20.81 -32.22
C GLU A 17 25.99 19.53 -32.63
N VAL A 18 25.50 18.38 -32.12
CA VAL A 18 26.15 17.09 -32.33
C VAL A 18 25.16 16.15 -32.97
N HIS A 19 25.51 15.61 -34.13
CA HIS A 19 24.73 14.58 -34.83
C HIS A 19 25.36 13.23 -34.58
N PHE A 20 24.54 12.29 -34.11
CA PHE A 20 24.95 10.91 -33.84
C PHE A 20 24.46 10.00 -34.96
N GLN A 21 25.24 8.96 -35.25
CA GLN A 21 24.91 7.96 -36.24
C GLN A 21 24.44 6.65 -35.53
N PRO A 22 23.66 5.78 -36.18
CA PRO A 22 23.53 4.41 -35.75
C PRO A 22 24.90 3.74 -35.62
N GLY A 23 25.02 2.73 -34.75
CA GLY A 23 26.28 2.02 -34.52
C GLY A 23 27.16 2.65 -33.42
N LEU A 24 28.48 2.49 -33.53
CA LEU A 24 29.45 2.93 -32.51
C LEU A 24 29.92 4.37 -32.77
N ASN A 25 29.44 5.30 -31.95
CA ASN A 25 29.92 6.69 -31.92
C ASN A 25 30.97 6.81 -30.82
N VAL A 26 32.16 7.24 -31.17
CA VAL A 26 33.26 7.45 -30.23
C VAL A 26 33.58 8.94 -30.12
N LEU A 27 33.68 9.40 -28.89
CA LEU A 27 34.06 10.78 -28.56
C LEU A 27 35.46 10.80 -27.96
N THR A 28 36.37 11.51 -28.60
CA THR A 28 37.74 11.74 -28.10
C THR A 28 37.98 13.23 -27.89
N GLY A 29 39.00 13.58 -27.17
CA GLY A 29 39.40 14.98 -26.95
C GLY A 29 40.13 15.16 -25.63
N GLU A 30 40.58 16.40 -25.37
CA GLU A 30 41.30 16.75 -24.16
C GLU A 30 40.49 16.49 -22.90
N THR A 31 41.18 16.04 -21.86
CA THR A 31 40.57 15.78 -20.54
C THR A 31 40.14 17.10 -19.88
N GLY A 32 38.98 17.10 -19.26
CA GLY A 32 38.65 18.03 -18.20
C GLY A 32 37.40 18.88 -18.30
N ALA A 33 36.68 19.03 -19.41
CA ALA A 33 35.41 19.77 -19.31
C ALA A 33 34.35 19.46 -20.38
N GLY A 34 34.74 19.12 -21.61
CA GLY A 34 33.77 18.94 -22.69
C GLY A 34 33.01 17.62 -22.63
N LYS A 35 33.69 16.54 -22.26
CA LYS A 35 33.14 15.18 -22.23
C LYS A 35 32.07 15.02 -21.15
N THR A 36 32.39 15.41 -19.92
CA THR A 36 31.46 15.39 -18.78
C THR A 36 30.25 16.28 -19.00
N ILE A 37 30.45 17.48 -19.59
CA ILE A 37 29.35 18.42 -19.88
C ILE A 37 28.37 17.85 -20.89
N LEU A 38 28.82 17.06 -21.86
CA LEU A 38 27.93 16.38 -22.80
C LEU A 38 27.04 15.36 -22.07
N ILE A 39 27.63 14.58 -21.18
CA ILE A 39 26.88 13.61 -20.36
C ILE A 39 25.90 14.32 -19.40
N ASP A 40 26.35 15.39 -18.74
CA ASP A 40 25.51 16.22 -17.88
C ASP A 40 24.34 16.84 -18.67
N SER A 41 24.57 17.22 -19.92
CA SER A 41 23.50 17.71 -20.79
C SER A 41 22.51 16.62 -21.16
N ILE A 42 22.97 15.39 -21.44
CA ILE A 42 22.10 14.24 -21.68
C ILE A 42 21.34 13.86 -20.42
N ASN A 43 21.98 13.84 -19.25
CA ASN A 43 21.32 13.65 -17.98
C ASN A 43 20.25 14.71 -17.71
N ALA A 44 20.57 15.96 -18.02
CA ALA A 44 19.64 17.07 -17.88
C ALA A 44 18.39 16.86 -18.75
N ILE A 45 18.56 16.51 -20.02
CA ILE A 45 17.45 16.35 -20.98
C ILE A 45 16.57 15.12 -20.65
N LEU A 46 17.11 14.12 -19.95
CA LEU A 46 16.35 12.97 -19.45
C LEU A 46 15.59 13.25 -18.14
N GLY A 47 15.60 14.48 -17.62
CA GLY A 47 14.85 14.87 -16.43
C GLY A 47 15.58 14.64 -15.11
N ASN A 48 16.87 14.30 -15.12
CA ASN A 48 17.67 14.15 -13.91
C ASN A 48 17.88 15.51 -13.21
N ARG A 49 18.23 15.44 -11.90
CA ARG A 49 18.52 16.67 -11.13
C ARG A 49 19.73 17.38 -11.73
N THR A 50 19.62 18.71 -11.85
CA THR A 50 20.69 19.56 -12.38
C THR A 50 21.03 20.65 -11.37
N SER A 51 22.31 21.05 -11.30
CA SER A 51 22.74 22.22 -10.54
C SER A 51 22.61 23.49 -11.41
N LYS A 52 22.43 24.65 -10.77
CA LYS A 52 22.54 25.96 -11.41
C LYS A 52 23.94 26.21 -12.02
N ASP A 53 24.95 25.49 -11.52
CA ASP A 53 26.34 25.59 -12.02
C ASP A 53 26.50 25.06 -13.45
N LEU A 54 25.47 24.38 -13.97
CA LEU A 54 25.39 23.95 -15.36
C LEU A 54 25.23 25.16 -16.30
N VAL A 55 24.72 26.31 -15.83
CA VAL A 55 24.56 27.52 -16.63
C VAL A 55 25.93 28.21 -16.77
N ARG A 56 26.28 28.53 -18.01
CA ARG A 56 27.54 29.24 -18.33
C ARG A 56 27.62 30.55 -17.56
N THR A 57 28.80 30.83 -16.99
CA THR A 57 29.05 32.09 -16.27
C THR A 57 28.81 33.30 -17.17
N GLY A 58 27.93 34.19 -16.75
CA GLY A 58 27.53 35.40 -17.49
C GLY A 58 26.35 35.19 -18.45
N ALA A 59 25.80 33.96 -18.58
CA ALA A 59 24.57 33.70 -19.32
C ALA A 59 23.34 33.71 -18.40
N SER A 60 22.22 34.17 -18.91
CA SER A 60 20.94 34.17 -18.17
C SER A 60 20.29 32.78 -18.07
N LYS A 61 20.54 31.93 -19.05
CA LYS A 61 20.02 30.57 -19.12
C LYS A 61 20.88 29.64 -19.95
N ALA A 62 20.81 28.34 -19.63
CA ALA A 62 21.28 27.24 -20.46
C ALA A 62 20.08 26.60 -21.17
N VAL A 63 20.26 26.16 -22.42
CA VAL A 63 19.25 25.48 -23.22
C VAL A 63 19.84 24.19 -23.79
N ILE A 64 19.13 23.07 -23.56
CA ILE A 64 19.51 21.77 -24.08
C ILE A 64 18.31 21.23 -24.86
N ARG A 65 18.55 20.75 -26.07
CA ARG A 65 17.56 20.10 -26.93
C ARG A 65 18.12 18.78 -27.43
N ALA A 66 17.28 17.75 -27.44
CA ALA A 66 17.65 16.47 -28.01
C ALA A 66 16.53 15.96 -28.90
N SER A 67 16.88 15.46 -30.08
CA SER A 67 15.94 14.77 -30.97
C SER A 67 16.26 13.28 -31.01
N PHE A 68 15.21 12.48 -30.98
CA PHE A 68 15.26 11.01 -30.99
C PHE A 68 14.48 10.49 -32.17
N ALA A 69 15.03 9.47 -32.82
CA ALA A 69 14.36 8.66 -33.84
C ALA A 69 14.32 7.19 -33.41
N GLN A 70 13.51 6.36 -34.06
CA GLN A 70 13.36 4.94 -33.72
C GLN A 70 13.04 4.73 -32.23
N ILE A 71 12.00 5.39 -31.77
CA ILE A 71 11.55 5.36 -30.38
C ILE A 71 10.92 4.00 -30.08
N PRO A 72 11.27 3.32 -28.95
CA PRO A 72 10.65 2.06 -28.57
C PRO A 72 9.13 2.21 -28.34
N ASP A 73 8.33 1.22 -28.75
CA ASP A 73 6.88 1.23 -28.57
C ASP A 73 6.47 1.43 -27.10
N VAL A 74 7.20 0.84 -26.15
CA VAL A 74 6.96 1.03 -24.71
C VAL A 74 7.03 2.50 -24.28
N VAL A 75 7.93 3.28 -24.89
CA VAL A 75 8.04 4.72 -24.61
C VAL A 75 6.92 5.47 -25.31
N LEU A 76 6.59 5.10 -26.55
CA LEU A 76 5.47 5.70 -27.30
C LEU A 76 4.14 5.47 -26.59
N ASP A 77 3.88 4.28 -26.09
CA ASP A 77 2.66 3.96 -25.36
C ASP A 77 2.53 4.77 -24.05
N LYS A 78 3.64 4.96 -23.34
CA LYS A 78 3.68 5.82 -22.15
C LYS A 78 3.40 7.28 -22.48
N LEU A 79 3.97 7.78 -23.57
CA LEU A 79 3.75 9.16 -24.04
C LEU A 79 2.28 9.37 -24.42
N GLU A 80 1.69 8.43 -25.17
CA GLU A 80 0.29 8.49 -25.58
C GLU A 80 -0.66 8.43 -24.36
N ALA A 81 -0.39 7.53 -23.41
CA ALA A 81 -1.14 7.45 -22.14
C ALA A 81 -1.06 8.74 -21.32
N ALA A 82 0.04 9.48 -21.44
CA ALA A 82 0.24 10.79 -20.80
C ALA A 82 -0.32 11.97 -21.62
N GLY A 83 -0.96 11.73 -22.77
CA GLY A 83 -1.60 12.74 -23.61
C GLY A 83 -0.67 13.42 -24.62
N TYR A 84 0.50 12.85 -24.90
CA TYR A 84 1.38 13.32 -25.96
C TYR A 84 1.08 12.57 -27.27
N GLU A 85 1.23 13.27 -28.40
CA GLU A 85 1.04 12.69 -29.72
C GLU A 85 2.10 11.63 -30.04
N ARG A 86 1.68 10.47 -30.56
CA ARG A 86 2.59 9.42 -31.04
C ARG A 86 3.28 9.88 -32.32
N SER A 87 4.58 10.07 -32.26
CA SER A 87 5.39 10.58 -33.38
C SER A 87 6.60 9.68 -33.64
N ALA A 88 7.06 9.61 -34.90
CA ALA A 88 8.27 8.90 -35.28
C ALA A 88 9.54 9.60 -34.74
N GLU A 89 9.45 10.90 -34.46
CA GLU A 89 10.51 11.71 -33.86
C GLU A 89 10.03 12.30 -32.54
N LEU A 90 10.91 12.34 -31.55
CA LEU A 90 10.65 12.93 -30.25
C LEU A 90 11.66 14.07 -30.00
N LEU A 91 11.14 15.27 -29.80
CA LEU A 91 11.94 16.42 -29.43
C LEU A 91 11.79 16.70 -27.92
N LEU A 92 12.89 16.61 -27.20
CA LEU A 92 12.96 16.99 -25.79
C LEU A 92 13.70 18.33 -25.69
N SER A 93 13.23 19.23 -24.84
CA SER A 93 13.95 20.46 -24.52
C SER A 93 13.90 20.78 -23.04
N ARG A 94 15.02 21.29 -22.53
CA ARG A 94 15.13 21.77 -21.16
C ARG A 94 15.87 23.11 -21.12
N GLU A 95 15.27 24.06 -20.42
CA GLU A 95 15.90 25.36 -20.12
C GLU A 95 16.16 25.44 -18.61
N ILE A 96 17.34 25.94 -18.24
CA ILE A 96 17.73 26.12 -16.83
C ILE A 96 18.22 27.57 -16.71
N THR A 97 17.61 28.35 -15.79
CA THR A 97 18.02 29.75 -15.57
C THR A 97 19.16 29.83 -14.55
N ALA A 98 19.88 30.95 -14.53
CA ALA A 98 20.95 31.21 -13.57
C ALA A 98 20.45 31.17 -12.09
N GLU A 99 19.16 31.43 -11.85
CA GLU A 99 18.51 31.32 -10.54
C GLU A 99 18.13 29.87 -10.17
N GLY A 100 18.37 28.90 -11.07
CA GLY A 100 18.08 27.47 -10.84
C GLY A 100 16.65 27.04 -11.18
N LYS A 101 15.82 27.90 -11.79
CA LYS A 101 14.51 27.49 -12.31
C LYS A 101 14.70 26.65 -13.58
N SER A 102 13.91 25.57 -13.69
CA SER A 102 13.99 24.67 -14.85
C SER A 102 12.61 24.51 -15.50
N SER A 103 12.56 24.61 -16.83
CA SER A 103 11.39 24.29 -17.65
C SER A 103 11.72 23.19 -18.64
N CYS A 104 10.81 22.23 -18.80
CA CYS A 104 10.96 21.10 -19.71
C CYS A 104 9.81 21.08 -20.72
N ARG A 105 10.08 20.56 -21.94
CA ARG A 105 9.06 20.36 -22.98
C ARG A 105 9.29 19.03 -23.70
N ILE A 106 8.19 18.40 -24.08
CA ILE A 106 8.13 17.22 -24.97
C ILE A 106 7.36 17.66 -26.21
N ASN A 107 7.96 17.57 -27.39
CA ASN A 107 7.36 18.01 -28.66
C ASN A 107 6.74 19.43 -28.59
N GLY A 108 7.41 20.34 -27.85
CA GLY A 108 6.94 21.71 -27.65
C GLY A 108 5.96 21.90 -26.49
N MET A 109 5.28 20.83 -26.01
CA MET A 109 4.35 20.87 -24.89
C MET A 109 5.07 20.96 -23.54
N PRO A 110 4.66 21.86 -22.62
CA PRO A 110 5.28 21.97 -21.30
C PRO A 110 5.10 20.68 -20.47
N THR A 111 6.17 20.34 -19.73
CA THR A 111 6.17 19.19 -18.82
C THR A 111 7.03 19.46 -17.59
N THR A 112 7.03 18.55 -16.62
CA THR A 112 7.94 18.61 -15.46
C THR A 112 9.13 17.67 -15.65
N ALA A 113 10.23 17.93 -14.93
CA ALA A 113 11.40 17.05 -14.96
C ALA A 113 11.09 15.63 -14.44
N ALA A 114 10.15 15.49 -13.52
CA ALA A 114 9.70 14.17 -13.01
C ALA A 114 8.99 13.36 -14.10
N VAL A 115 8.01 13.97 -14.78
CA VAL A 115 7.29 13.35 -15.89
C VAL A 115 8.24 13.03 -17.05
N LEU A 116 9.16 13.95 -17.38
CA LEU A 116 10.17 13.72 -18.41
C LEU A 116 11.04 12.49 -18.10
N ARG A 117 11.46 12.32 -16.85
CA ARG A 117 12.24 11.15 -16.40
C ARG A 117 11.44 9.84 -16.49
N GLU A 118 10.18 9.87 -16.08
CA GLU A 118 9.30 8.70 -16.10
C GLU A 118 9.02 8.23 -17.53
N LEU A 119 8.71 9.17 -18.43
CA LEU A 119 8.33 8.84 -19.81
C LEU A 119 9.54 8.52 -20.70
N CYS A 120 10.66 9.24 -20.51
CA CYS A 120 11.82 9.18 -21.42
C CYS A 120 12.99 8.37 -20.86
N GLY A 121 12.90 7.83 -19.64
CA GLY A 121 13.96 7.04 -19.01
C GLY A 121 14.38 5.79 -19.80
N GLY A 122 13.50 5.26 -20.66
CA GLY A 122 13.79 4.13 -21.56
C GLY A 122 14.48 4.49 -22.89
N LEU A 123 14.86 5.75 -23.10
CA LEU A 123 15.51 6.18 -24.37
C LEU A 123 17.01 6.01 -24.36
N ILE A 124 17.65 6.28 -23.22
CA ILE A 124 19.11 6.24 -23.07
C ILE A 124 19.45 5.55 -21.75
N ASN A 125 20.41 4.62 -21.82
CA ASN A 125 21.08 4.05 -20.66
C ASN A 125 22.48 4.64 -20.56
N ILE A 126 22.80 5.32 -19.45
CA ILE A 126 24.10 5.95 -19.23
C ILE A 126 24.91 5.08 -18.27
N ASN A 127 26.04 4.60 -18.75
CA ASN A 127 26.97 3.77 -18.00
C ASN A 127 28.22 4.56 -17.64
N GLY A 128 28.13 5.41 -16.60
CA GLY A 128 29.24 6.22 -16.11
C GLY A 128 29.91 5.66 -14.85
N GLN A 129 30.93 6.38 -14.37
CA GLN A 129 31.70 6.00 -13.17
C GLN A 129 30.79 5.87 -11.92
N HIS A 130 29.71 6.65 -11.82
CA HIS A 130 28.78 6.64 -10.70
C HIS A 130 27.77 5.48 -10.76
N ASP A 131 27.47 4.93 -11.93
CA ASP A 131 26.53 3.82 -12.10
C ASP A 131 27.13 2.45 -11.77
N SER A 132 28.45 2.35 -11.75
CA SER A 132 29.15 1.17 -11.20
C SER A 132 28.81 0.97 -9.72
N VAL A 133 28.53 2.06 -8.98
CA VAL A 133 28.13 2.01 -7.57
C VAL A 133 26.78 1.29 -7.40
N GLY A 134 25.84 1.45 -8.34
CA GLY A 134 24.55 0.75 -8.32
C GLY A 134 24.72 -0.77 -8.45
N LEU A 135 25.58 -1.23 -9.35
CA LEU A 135 25.87 -2.65 -9.56
C LEU A 135 26.64 -3.27 -8.38
N LEU A 136 27.48 -2.48 -7.71
CA LEU A 136 28.22 -2.92 -6.53
C LEU A 136 27.36 -2.96 -5.26
N ASN A 137 26.17 -2.37 -5.28
CA ASN A 137 25.27 -2.35 -4.12
C ASN A 137 24.38 -3.60 -4.09
N PRO A 138 24.54 -4.50 -3.09
CA PRO A 138 23.72 -5.72 -2.99
C PRO A 138 22.22 -5.47 -2.99
N ALA A 139 21.77 -4.29 -2.52
CA ALA A 139 20.35 -3.94 -2.48
C ALA A 139 19.69 -3.87 -3.88
N HIS A 140 20.48 -3.71 -4.94
CA HIS A 140 19.99 -3.64 -6.32
C HIS A 140 20.08 -4.97 -7.07
N HIS A 141 20.77 -5.98 -6.53
CA HIS A 141 20.98 -7.24 -7.25
C HIS A 141 19.68 -7.98 -7.54
N LEU A 142 18.71 -7.91 -6.62
CA LEU A 142 17.40 -8.53 -6.81
C LEU A 142 16.61 -7.85 -7.93
N SER A 143 16.62 -6.52 -7.99
CA SER A 143 15.94 -5.77 -9.06
C SER A 143 16.57 -6.03 -10.43
N ILE A 144 17.90 -6.14 -10.50
CA ILE A 144 18.61 -6.49 -11.72
C ILE A 144 18.13 -7.85 -12.27
N LEU A 145 17.95 -8.85 -11.38
CA LEU A 145 17.42 -10.16 -11.80
C LEU A 145 15.96 -10.08 -12.22
N ASP A 146 15.14 -9.31 -11.52
CA ASP A 146 13.73 -9.13 -11.88
C ASP A 146 13.56 -8.42 -13.23
N ASP A 147 14.38 -7.40 -13.50
CA ASP A 147 14.39 -6.68 -14.78
C ASP A 147 14.86 -7.62 -15.90
N TYR A 148 15.96 -8.35 -15.69
CA TYR A 148 16.47 -9.31 -16.68
C TYR A 148 15.48 -10.45 -16.95
N ALA A 149 14.78 -10.95 -15.93
CA ALA A 149 13.74 -11.98 -16.04
C ALA A 149 12.41 -11.45 -16.62
N GLN A 150 12.26 -10.12 -16.76
CA GLN A 150 11.00 -9.46 -17.13
C GLN A 150 9.84 -9.82 -16.18
N ASN A 151 10.12 -9.87 -14.89
CA ASN A 151 9.19 -10.32 -13.84
C ASN A 151 8.10 -9.31 -13.50
N ALA A 152 8.00 -8.15 -14.14
CA ALA A 152 7.11 -7.05 -13.75
C ALA A 152 5.65 -7.50 -13.49
N LYS A 153 5.08 -8.35 -14.35
CA LYS A 153 3.72 -8.87 -14.21
C LYS A 153 3.60 -9.82 -13.02
N LEU A 154 4.50 -10.80 -12.90
CA LEU A 154 4.51 -11.78 -11.82
C LEU A 154 4.74 -11.10 -10.46
N TYR A 155 5.64 -10.12 -10.43
CA TYR A 155 5.90 -9.30 -9.26
C TYR A 155 4.65 -8.51 -8.83
N GLN A 156 3.93 -7.89 -9.78
CA GLN A 156 2.70 -7.17 -9.48
C GLN A 156 1.61 -8.10 -8.91
N GLU A 157 1.45 -9.30 -9.48
CA GLU A 157 0.52 -10.31 -8.96
C GLU A 157 0.86 -10.71 -7.51
N TYR A 158 2.14 -10.95 -7.23
CA TYR A 158 2.63 -11.23 -5.88
C TYR A 158 2.37 -10.05 -4.93
N TYR A 159 2.73 -8.85 -5.34
CA TYR A 159 2.67 -7.65 -4.49
C TYR A 159 1.25 -7.32 -4.03
N VAL A 160 0.26 -7.51 -4.90
CA VAL A 160 -1.17 -7.34 -4.56
C VAL A 160 -1.57 -8.32 -3.45
N LEU A 161 -1.20 -9.60 -3.58
CA LEU A 161 -1.48 -10.62 -2.56
C LEU A 161 -0.76 -10.32 -1.24
N TYR A 162 0.50 -9.94 -1.30
CA TYR A 162 1.28 -9.56 -0.12
C TYR A 162 0.68 -8.37 0.62
N ARG A 163 0.28 -7.31 -0.08
CA ARG A 163 -0.40 -6.16 0.53
C ARG A 163 -1.70 -6.56 1.21
N SER A 164 -2.50 -7.41 0.58
CA SER A 164 -3.74 -7.92 1.16
C SER A 164 -3.47 -8.75 2.41
N LEU A 165 -2.44 -9.60 2.39
CA LEU A 165 -2.00 -10.39 3.55
C LEU A 165 -1.57 -9.50 4.72
N VAL A 166 -0.79 -8.46 4.45
CA VAL A 166 -0.34 -7.49 5.48
C VAL A 166 -1.53 -6.74 6.09
N LYS A 167 -2.52 -6.37 5.26
CA LYS A 167 -3.75 -5.71 5.74
C LYS A 167 -4.53 -6.63 6.68
N VAL A 168 -4.81 -7.87 6.27
CA VAL A 168 -5.54 -8.86 7.09
C VAL A 168 -4.78 -9.16 8.38
N LYS A 169 -3.45 -9.30 8.32
CA LYS A 169 -2.63 -9.50 9.52
C LYS A 169 -2.78 -8.33 10.50
N LYS A 170 -2.72 -7.09 10.01
CA LYS A 170 -2.88 -5.89 10.85
C LYS A 170 -4.27 -5.82 11.49
N GLU A 171 -5.32 -6.21 10.77
CA GLU A 171 -6.69 -6.29 11.32
C GLU A 171 -6.78 -7.34 12.43
N LEU A 172 -6.19 -8.53 12.23
CA LEU A 172 -6.12 -9.58 13.26
C LEU A 172 -5.32 -9.13 14.49
N ASP A 173 -4.15 -8.54 14.29
CA ASP A 173 -3.29 -8.06 15.38
C ASP A 173 -3.99 -6.96 16.22
N ALA A 174 -4.89 -6.19 15.62
CA ALA A 174 -5.72 -5.20 16.33
C ALA A 174 -6.87 -5.82 17.13
N MET A 175 -7.27 -7.06 16.85
CA MET A 175 -8.35 -7.80 17.54
C MET A 175 -7.84 -8.63 18.73
N ILE A 176 -6.53 -8.71 18.97
CA ILE A 176 -5.96 -9.53 20.07
C ILE A 176 -6.41 -8.94 21.42
N THR A 177 -7.46 -9.55 21.96
CA THR A 177 -7.85 -9.48 23.37
C THR A 177 -7.52 -10.84 23.98
N ASP A 178 -7.24 -10.88 25.29
CA ASP A 178 -6.95 -12.14 26.00
C ASP A 178 -8.12 -13.13 25.81
N GLU A 179 -7.90 -14.21 25.08
CA GLU A 179 -8.91 -15.23 24.72
C GLU A 179 -9.53 -15.87 25.98
N ALA A 180 -8.74 -16.03 27.05
CA ALA A 180 -9.22 -16.57 28.30
C ALA A 180 -10.18 -15.60 29.03
N GLU A 181 -9.92 -14.30 28.96
CA GLU A 181 -10.80 -13.27 29.53
C GLU A 181 -12.10 -13.15 28.73
N LYS A 182 -12.00 -13.19 27.41
CA LYS A 182 -13.14 -13.20 26.50
C LYS A 182 -14.07 -14.39 26.74
N GLN A 183 -13.53 -15.61 26.85
CA GLN A 183 -14.34 -16.80 27.10
C GLN A 183 -15.07 -16.73 28.45
N ARG A 184 -14.38 -16.28 29.50
CA ARG A 184 -15.03 -16.07 30.82
C ARG A 184 -16.16 -15.04 30.72
N ARG A 185 -16.02 -14.03 29.92
CA ARG A 185 -17.03 -12.98 29.71
C ARG A 185 -18.25 -13.55 28.99
N ILE A 186 -18.03 -14.37 27.94
CA ILE A 186 -19.10 -15.09 27.23
C ILE A 186 -19.88 -15.97 28.18
N ASP A 187 -19.21 -16.82 28.97
CA ASP A 187 -19.85 -17.76 29.90
C ASP A 187 -20.69 -17.00 30.93
N LEU A 188 -20.16 -15.91 31.49
CA LEU A 188 -20.86 -15.08 32.45
C LEU A 188 -22.11 -14.42 31.86
N LEU A 189 -21.96 -13.77 30.69
CA LEU A 189 -23.07 -13.09 30.04
C LEU A 189 -24.15 -14.07 29.59
N SER A 190 -23.77 -15.24 29.06
CA SER A 190 -24.69 -16.28 28.65
C SER A 190 -25.54 -16.78 29.85
N TYR A 191 -24.90 -17.03 31.00
CA TYR A 191 -25.59 -17.40 32.21
C TYR A 191 -26.56 -16.32 32.69
N GLN A 192 -26.14 -15.06 32.70
CA GLN A 192 -26.96 -13.93 33.14
C GLN A 192 -28.18 -13.71 32.24
N VAL A 193 -27.98 -13.77 30.92
CA VAL A 193 -29.07 -13.64 29.95
C VAL A 193 -30.06 -14.76 30.10
N GLN A 194 -29.58 -16.02 30.22
CA GLN A 194 -30.41 -17.18 30.38
C GLN A 194 -31.26 -17.12 31.68
N GLU A 195 -30.65 -16.77 32.83
CA GLU A 195 -31.33 -16.66 34.12
C GLU A 195 -32.44 -15.59 34.07
N ILE A 196 -32.22 -14.46 33.43
CA ILE A 196 -33.21 -13.39 33.30
C ILE A 196 -34.32 -13.76 32.31
N GLU A 197 -34.01 -14.43 31.21
CA GLU A 197 -35.00 -14.88 30.22
C GLU A 197 -35.92 -15.98 30.77
N GLU A 198 -35.33 -16.96 31.44
CA GLU A 198 -36.11 -18.05 32.09
C GLU A 198 -37.06 -17.53 33.16
N ALA A 199 -36.70 -16.41 33.81
CA ALA A 199 -37.55 -15.76 34.78
C ALA A 199 -38.82 -15.13 34.19
N GLY A 200 -38.86 -14.81 32.86
CA GLY A 200 -40.03 -14.30 32.17
C GLY A 200 -40.62 -13.04 32.81
N LEU A 201 -39.77 -12.04 33.09
CA LEU A 201 -40.13 -10.82 33.81
C LEU A 201 -41.02 -9.88 32.99
N THR A 202 -42.03 -9.28 33.67
CA THR A 202 -42.89 -8.25 33.09
C THR A 202 -42.82 -6.94 33.88
N ALA A 203 -42.78 -5.81 33.20
CA ALA A 203 -42.73 -4.50 33.86
C ALA A 203 -43.99 -4.28 34.72
N GLY A 204 -43.83 -3.80 35.97
CA GLY A 204 -44.90 -3.55 36.93
C GLY A 204 -45.43 -4.80 37.61
N GLU A 205 -44.89 -6.00 37.33
CA GLU A 205 -45.30 -7.27 37.92
C GLU A 205 -45.22 -7.25 39.45
N GLU A 206 -44.13 -6.74 40.00
CA GLU A 206 -43.91 -6.72 41.47
C GLU A 206 -45.02 -5.96 42.19
N GLN A 207 -45.39 -4.77 41.70
CA GLN A 207 -46.44 -3.93 42.31
C GLN A 207 -47.80 -4.63 42.28
N THR A 208 -48.10 -5.30 41.17
CA THR A 208 -49.33 -6.06 40.99
C THR A 208 -49.39 -7.22 41.96
N LEU A 209 -48.30 -8.00 42.07
CA LEU A 209 -48.21 -9.13 43.01
C LEU A 209 -48.26 -8.68 44.47
N GLU A 210 -47.56 -7.59 44.85
CA GLU A 210 -47.63 -7.05 46.20
C GLU A 210 -49.04 -6.60 46.60
N SER A 211 -49.74 -5.93 45.67
CA SER A 211 -51.14 -5.51 45.88
C SER A 211 -52.06 -6.72 46.07
N ARG A 212 -51.91 -7.74 45.24
CA ARG A 212 -52.69 -8.98 45.33
C ARG A 212 -52.38 -9.75 46.62
N ARG A 213 -51.09 -9.88 47.00
CA ARG A 213 -50.65 -10.48 48.27
C ARG A 213 -51.31 -9.81 49.48
N LYS A 214 -51.34 -8.43 49.52
CA LYS A 214 -51.99 -7.71 50.63
C LYS A 214 -53.44 -8.03 50.74
N VAL A 215 -54.16 -8.18 49.64
CA VAL A 215 -55.60 -8.53 49.62
C VAL A 215 -55.76 -9.95 50.14
N LEU A 216 -55.02 -10.93 49.62
CA LEU A 216 -55.13 -12.34 50.02
C LEU A 216 -54.73 -12.59 51.49
N ALA A 217 -53.60 -11.98 51.94
CA ALA A 217 -53.16 -12.10 53.34
C ALA A 217 -54.13 -11.51 54.34
N ASN A 218 -54.98 -10.58 53.96
CA ASN A 218 -56.00 -9.97 54.78
C ASN A 218 -57.40 -10.52 54.47
N ALA A 219 -57.53 -11.51 53.56
CA ALA A 219 -58.81 -11.96 53.01
C ALA A 219 -59.78 -12.42 54.12
N SER A 220 -59.32 -13.17 55.09
CA SER A 220 -60.09 -13.57 56.24
C SER A 220 -60.66 -12.39 57.04
N THR A 221 -59.77 -11.42 57.37
CA THR A 221 -60.17 -10.18 58.10
C THR A 221 -61.14 -9.33 57.25
N ILE A 222 -60.93 -9.21 55.99
CA ILE A 222 -61.84 -8.47 55.10
C ILE A 222 -63.18 -9.16 55.02
N ARG A 223 -63.20 -10.49 54.81
CA ARG A 223 -64.41 -11.30 54.77
C ARG A 223 -65.27 -11.17 56.07
N ASP A 224 -64.56 -11.27 57.21
CA ASP A 224 -65.26 -11.10 58.50
C ASP A 224 -65.90 -9.73 58.64
N ARG A 225 -65.25 -8.69 58.20
CA ARG A 225 -65.74 -7.30 58.27
C ARG A 225 -66.87 -7.08 57.25
N VAL A 226 -66.76 -7.60 56.06
CA VAL A 226 -67.83 -7.56 55.05
C VAL A 226 -69.06 -8.34 55.46
N ALA A 227 -68.84 -9.57 55.98
CA ALA A 227 -69.94 -10.38 56.51
C ALA A 227 -70.67 -9.70 57.65
N LYS A 228 -69.92 -9.09 58.60
CA LYS A 228 -70.53 -8.27 59.67
C LYS A 228 -71.34 -7.10 59.15
N ALA A 229 -70.80 -6.35 58.12
CA ALA A 229 -71.51 -5.21 57.55
C ALA A 229 -72.79 -5.70 56.85
N HIS A 230 -72.70 -6.80 56.06
CA HIS A 230 -73.87 -7.43 55.43
C HIS A 230 -74.93 -7.85 56.46
N ALA A 231 -74.52 -8.57 57.53
CA ALA A 231 -75.44 -9.00 58.61
C ALA A 231 -76.13 -7.79 59.31
N LEU A 232 -75.45 -6.66 59.48
CA LEU A 232 -76.05 -5.46 60.05
C LEU A 232 -77.05 -4.78 59.10
N LEU A 233 -76.82 -4.90 57.79
CA LEU A 233 -77.81 -4.39 56.81
C LEU A 233 -78.98 -5.31 56.55
N SER A 234 -78.70 -6.58 56.38
CA SER A 234 -79.71 -7.57 55.99
C SER A 234 -80.51 -8.22 57.18
N GLY A 235 -79.89 -8.18 58.40
CA GLY A 235 -80.40 -8.85 59.54
C GLY A 235 -80.14 -10.36 59.54
N ASP A 236 -80.70 -11.09 60.55
CA ASP A 236 -80.71 -12.53 60.67
C ASP A 236 -82.12 -13.02 61.14
N ASP A 237 -82.31 -14.34 61.31
CA ASP A 237 -83.61 -14.92 61.66
C ASP A 237 -84.22 -14.33 62.94
N ASP A 238 -83.36 -13.77 63.83
CA ASP A 238 -83.82 -13.28 65.17
C ASP A 238 -83.80 -11.76 65.27
N THR A 239 -83.08 -11.08 64.36
CA THR A 239 -82.79 -9.62 64.47
C THR A 239 -83.02 -8.90 63.12
N PRO A 240 -83.94 -7.95 63.06
CA PRO A 240 -84.17 -7.18 61.79
C PRO A 240 -82.96 -6.33 61.40
N GLY A 241 -82.58 -6.38 60.13
CA GLY A 241 -81.52 -5.60 59.60
C GLY A 241 -81.89 -4.13 59.32
N ALA A 242 -80.93 -3.29 59.00
CA ALA A 242 -81.18 -1.89 58.67
C ALA A 242 -82.14 -1.77 57.48
N VAL A 243 -82.12 -2.66 56.49
CA VAL A 243 -83.04 -2.74 55.36
C VAL A 243 -84.47 -2.97 55.84
N ASP A 244 -84.66 -3.87 56.73
CA ASP A 244 -86.03 -4.21 57.28
C ASP A 244 -86.56 -3.01 58.05
N LEU A 245 -85.75 -2.42 58.91
CA LEU A 245 -86.14 -1.28 59.76
C LEU A 245 -86.43 -0.02 58.87
N LEU A 246 -85.66 0.20 57.86
CA LEU A 246 -85.92 1.26 56.89
C LEU A 246 -87.15 1.02 56.04
N GLY A 247 -87.42 -0.26 55.71
CA GLY A 247 -88.65 -0.67 55.03
C GLY A 247 -89.89 -0.40 55.84
N GLU A 248 -89.83 -0.78 57.10
CA GLU A 248 -90.95 -0.50 58.05
C GLU A 248 -91.17 1.01 58.23
N ALA A 249 -90.08 1.76 58.43
CA ALA A 249 -90.15 3.23 58.58
C ALA A 249 -90.72 3.90 57.31
N SER A 250 -90.25 3.46 56.14
CA SER A 250 -90.73 3.94 54.84
C SER A 250 -92.23 3.68 54.63
N ASN A 251 -92.70 2.43 54.93
CA ASN A 251 -94.11 2.08 54.82
C ASN A 251 -95.00 2.90 55.80
N ALA A 252 -94.56 3.04 57.05
CA ALA A 252 -95.27 3.89 58.04
C ALA A 252 -95.36 5.34 57.58
N MET A 253 -94.27 5.86 57.05
CA MET A 253 -94.26 7.23 56.60
C MET A 253 -95.02 7.46 55.29
N ASP A 254 -95.08 6.49 54.38
CA ASP A 254 -95.91 6.56 53.16
C ASP A 254 -97.37 6.59 53.55
N THR A 255 -97.79 5.79 54.53
CA THR A 255 -99.18 5.78 55.06
C THR A 255 -99.52 7.17 55.66
N ALA A 256 -98.57 7.73 56.42
CA ALA A 256 -98.78 9.07 57.01
C ALA A 256 -98.79 10.21 55.94
N ALA A 257 -98.01 10.09 54.91
CA ALA A 257 -97.97 11.07 53.81
C ALA A 257 -99.24 11.02 52.93
N GLN A 258 -99.95 9.91 52.87
CA GLN A 258 -101.26 9.82 52.24
C GLN A 258 -102.30 10.59 53.00
N LEU A 259 -102.14 10.89 54.34
CA LEU A 259 -103.04 11.67 55.16
C LEU A 259 -102.60 13.14 55.32
N ASP A 260 -101.33 13.43 55.19
CA ASP A 260 -100.77 14.80 55.25
C ASP A 260 -99.65 14.95 54.22
N GLU A 261 -99.91 15.73 53.14
CA GLU A 261 -99.07 15.97 52.00
C GLU A 261 -97.75 16.63 52.36
N SER A 262 -97.70 17.36 53.49
CA SER A 262 -96.44 17.99 53.96
C SER A 262 -95.38 16.96 54.35
N LEU A 263 -95.68 15.68 54.56
CA LEU A 263 -94.80 14.60 54.92
C LEU A 263 -94.20 13.85 53.69
N SER A 264 -94.63 14.17 52.50
CA SER A 264 -94.22 13.48 51.24
C SER A 264 -92.74 13.56 51.00
N GLY A 265 -92.07 14.68 51.37
CA GLY A 265 -90.57 14.84 51.24
C GLY A 265 -89.79 13.91 52.11
N VAL A 266 -90.29 13.65 53.40
CA VAL A 266 -89.69 12.74 54.34
C VAL A 266 -89.90 11.31 53.87
N SER A 267 -91.13 10.97 53.41
CA SER A 267 -91.43 9.65 52.87
C SER A 267 -90.53 9.27 51.68
N GLY A 268 -90.34 10.19 50.71
CA GLY A 268 -89.43 9.98 49.61
C GLY A 268 -87.98 9.75 50.05
N THR A 269 -87.52 10.49 51.05
CA THR A 269 -86.14 10.33 51.60
C THR A 269 -85.96 8.95 52.23
N LEU A 270 -86.91 8.47 52.98
CA LEU A 270 -86.87 7.12 53.61
C LEU A 270 -86.91 6.03 52.56
N MET A 271 -87.67 6.20 51.53
CA MET A 271 -87.77 5.22 50.44
C MET A 271 -86.39 5.16 49.68
N ASP A 272 -85.78 6.29 49.42
CA ASP A 272 -84.43 6.36 48.77
C ASP A 272 -83.38 5.67 49.67
N LEU A 273 -83.40 5.90 50.96
CA LEU A 273 -82.49 5.24 51.95
C LEU A 273 -82.71 3.72 51.98
N TYR A 274 -83.97 3.29 51.96
CA TYR A 274 -84.30 1.82 51.93
C TYR A 274 -83.67 1.15 50.67
N TYR A 275 -83.92 1.71 49.51
CA TYR A 275 -83.37 1.12 48.29
C TYR A 275 -81.82 1.21 48.25
N SER A 276 -81.23 2.34 48.65
CA SER A 276 -79.78 2.45 48.77
C SER A 276 -79.16 1.44 49.74
N ALA A 277 -79.79 1.20 50.87
CA ALA A 277 -79.31 0.22 51.84
C ALA A 277 -79.47 -1.23 51.30
N LYS A 278 -80.57 -1.51 50.58
CA LYS A 278 -80.80 -2.79 49.92
C LYS A 278 -79.77 -3.11 48.82
N ASP A 279 -79.46 -2.09 47.98
CA ASP A 279 -78.45 -2.24 46.95
C ASP A 279 -77.07 -2.46 47.57
N ALA A 280 -76.69 -1.71 48.60
CA ALA A 280 -75.44 -1.89 49.33
C ALA A 280 -75.35 -3.30 49.95
N ALA A 281 -76.42 -3.84 50.51
CA ALA A 281 -76.43 -5.20 51.06
C ALA A 281 -76.21 -6.28 49.97
N ALA A 282 -76.82 -6.08 48.79
CA ALA A 282 -76.62 -6.98 47.66
C ALA A 282 -75.16 -6.92 47.13
N GLU A 283 -74.57 -5.73 47.00
CA GLU A 283 -73.19 -5.59 46.62
C GLU A 283 -72.22 -6.28 47.63
N LEU A 284 -72.47 -6.16 48.89
CA LEU A 284 -71.63 -6.81 49.94
C LEU A 284 -71.66 -8.32 49.85
N ILE A 285 -72.78 -8.96 49.51
CA ILE A 285 -72.87 -10.43 49.38
C ILE A 285 -72.10 -10.92 48.16
N ASP A 286 -72.24 -10.22 47.04
CA ASP A 286 -71.46 -10.52 45.81
C ASP A 286 -69.93 -10.43 46.08
N ARG A 287 -69.52 -9.49 46.92
CA ARG A 287 -68.12 -9.31 47.29
C ARG A 287 -67.61 -10.40 48.29
N LEU A 288 -68.40 -10.96 49.11
CA LEU A 288 -68.04 -12.06 50.04
C LEU A 288 -67.48 -13.26 49.30
N ASP A 289 -68.09 -13.64 48.17
CA ASP A 289 -67.63 -14.75 47.33
C ASP A 289 -66.25 -14.50 46.70
N ALA A 290 -65.92 -13.20 46.41
CA ALA A 290 -64.62 -12.81 45.85
C ALA A 290 -63.48 -12.93 46.88
N TYR A 291 -63.73 -13.01 48.17
CA TYR A 291 -62.71 -13.18 49.23
C TYR A 291 -62.66 -14.62 49.78
N ASP A 292 -63.11 -15.61 48.98
CA ASP A 292 -62.88 -16.98 49.33
C ASP A 292 -61.42 -17.32 49.18
N THR A 293 -60.71 -17.71 50.25
CA THR A 293 -59.24 -17.80 50.28
C THR A 293 -58.76 -18.99 49.48
N ASN A 294 -57.89 -18.66 48.45
CA ASN A 294 -57.13 -19.70 47.79
C ASN A 294 -55.68 -19.64 48.30
N ASP A 295 -55.34 -20.42 49.32
CA ASP A 295 -54.01 -20.49 49.94
C ASP A 295 -52.91 -20.85 48.89
N ALA A 296 -53.26 -21.62 47.85
CA ALA A 296 -52.37 -21.98 46.80
C ALA A 296 -51.96 -20.75 45.94
N GLU A 297 -52.90 -19.82 45.71
CA GLU A 297 -52.58 -18.58 44.99
C GLU A 297 -51.63 -17.67 45.81
N LEU A 298 -51.78 -17.61 47.10
CA LEU A 298 -50.87 -16.83 47.96
C LEU A 298 -49.45 -17.43 47.94
N ASP A 299 -49.35 -18.79 48.05
CA ASP A 299 -48.04 -19.46 47.94
C ASP A 299 -47.35 -19.21 46.59
N GLU A 300 -48.07 -19.25 45.48
CA GLU A 300 -47.53 -18.93 44.15
C GLU A 300 -46.99 -17.47 44.06
N ILE A 301 -47.75 -16.51 44.60
CA ILE A 301 -47.35 -15.10 44.64
C ILE A 301 -46.08 -14.93 45.50
N GLU A 302 -46.01 -15.59 46.66
CA GLU A 302 -44.85 -15.51 47.54
C GLU A 302 -43.59 -16.09 46.88
N GLN A 303 -43.70 -17.23 46.21
CA GLN A 303 -42.60 -17.85 45.47
C GLN A 303 -42.14 -16.92 44.33
N ARG A 304 -43.08 -16.30 43.61
CA ARG A 304 -42.74 -15.36 42.53
C ARG A 304 -42.05 -14.11 43.07
N LEU A 305 -42.54 -13.53 44.17
CA LEU A 305 -41.92 -12.39 44.84
C LEU A 305 -40.50 -12.70 45.36
N ASP A 306 -40.30 -13.93 45.91
CA ASP A 306 -38.96 -14.37 46.33
C ASP A 306 -37.99 -14.51 45.14
N LEU A 307 -38.47 -15.00 44.00
CA LEU A 307 -37.68 -15.03 42.77
C LEU A 307 -37.29 -13.61 42.35
N LEU A 308 -38.25 -12.66 42.29
CA LEU A 308 -37.98 -11.25 41.94
C LEU A 308 -36.97 -10.63 42.91
N TYR A 309 -37.12 -10.89 44.21
CA TYR A 309 -36.17 -10.37 45.23
C TYR A 309 -34.75 -10.89 45.00
N ARG A 310 -34.56 -12.20 44.67
CA ARG A 310 -33.25 -12.79 44.37
C ARG A 310 -32.64 -12.19 43.13
N LEU A 311 -33.43 -11.98 42.07
CA LEU A 311 -32.96 -11.35 40.83
C LEU A 311 -32.60 -9.88 41.03
N LYS A 312 -33.41 -9.15 41.83
CA LYS A 312 -33.11 -7.74 42.17
C LYS A 312 -31.76 -7.59 42.87
N ARG A 313 -31.44 -8.49 43.80
CA ARG A 313 -30.11 -8.48 44.48
C ARG A 313 -28.92 -8.72 43.55
N LYS A 314 -29.14 -9.35 42.39
CA LYS A 314 -28.07 -9.66 41.44
C LYS A 314 -27.95 -8.62 40.35
N TYR A 315 -29.05 -8.08 39.83
CA TYR A 315 -29.10 -7.41 38.53
C TYR A 315 -29.63 -5.98 38.54
N GLY A 316 -30.35 -5.54 39.59
CA GLY A 316 -30.88 -4.18 39.64
C GLY A 316 -31.91 -4.00 40.75
N ASP A 317 -32.28 -2.75 41.05
CA ASP A 317 -33.20 -2.44 42.18
C ASP A 317 -34.67 -2.61 41.81
N THR A 318 -35.03 -2.61 40.51
CA THR A 318 -36.39 -2.80 40.01
C THR A 318 -36.44 -3.90 38.95
N VAL A 319 -37.64 -4.41 38.65
CA VAL A 319 -37.87 -5.41 37.57
C VAL A 319 -37.43 -4.79 36.21
N GLU A 320 -37.74 -3.54 36.00
CA GLU A 320 -37.33 -2.80 34.81
C GLU A 320 -35.78 -2.72 34.65
N ASP A 321 -35.05 -2.51 35.76
CA ASP A 321 -33.59 -2.52 35.77
C ASP A 321 -33.04 -3.91 35.39
N ILE A 322 -33.66 -4.99 35.89
CA ILE A 322 -33.23 -6.36 35.52
C ILE A 322 -33.45 -6.62 34.03
N ILE A 323 -34.60 -6.21 33.50
CA ILE A 323 -34.89 -6.35 32.06
C ILE A 323 -33.88 -5.54 31.23
N ALA A 324 -33.60 -4.29 31.61
CA ALA A 324 -32.62 -3.46 30.95
C ALA A 324 -31.19 -4.02 31.04
N PHE A 325 -30.83 -4.62 32.20
CA PHE A 325 -29.55 -5.30 32.37
C PHE A 325 -29.44 -6.52 31.43
N GLY A 326 -30.48 -7.35 31.38
CA GLY A 326 -30.55 -8.53 30.49
C GLY A 326 -30.37 -8.14 29.00
N GLN A 327 -31.02 -7.06 28.60
CA GLN A 327 -30.91 -6.56 27.24
C GLN A 327 -29.48 -6.09 26.91
N LYS A 328 -28.84 -5.32 27.80
CA LYS A 328 -27.46 -4.89 27.65
C LYS A 328 -26.47 -6.07 27.62
N ALA A 329 -26.72 -7.07 28.51
CA ALA A 329 -25.89 -8.28 28.54
C ALA A 329 -26.00 -9.07 27.22
N ARG A 330 -27.18 -9.15 26.63
CA ARG A 330 -27.42 -9.78 25.33
C ARG A 330 -26.71 -9.04 24.21
N GLU A 331 -26.84 -7.71 24.15
CA GLU A 331 -26.15 -6.87 23.14
C GLU A 331 -24.64 -7.04 23.23
N GLU A 332 -24.07 -7.06 24.43
CA GLU A 332 -22.63 -7.30 24.63
C GLU A 332 -22.22 -8.71 24.17
N LEU A 333 -23.00 -9.73 24.50
CA LEU A 333 -22.76 -11.12 24.07
C LEU A 333 -22.77 -11.26 22.55
N GLU A 334 -23.75 -10.65 21.87
CA GLU A 334 -23.83 -10.63 20.40
C GLU A 334 -22.63 -9.92 19.76
N GLN A 335 -22.19 -8.81 20.33
CA GLN A 335 -21.00 -8.10 19.85
C GLN A 335 -19.73 -8.97 19.96
N ILE A 336 -19.56 -9.67 21.07
CA ILE A 336 -18.42 -10.57 21.27
C ILE A 336 -18.46 -11.73 20.27
N GLN A 337 -19.61 -12.37 20.07
CA GLN A 337 -19.79 -13.47 19.11
C GLN A 337 -19.56 -13.03 17.67
N PHE A 338 -20.04 -11.84 17.30
CA PHE A 338 -19.77 -11.26 15.97
C PHE A 338 -18.27 -11.02 15.75
N SER A 339 -17.59 -10.48 16.77
CA SER A 339 -16.13 -10.29 16.74
C SER A 339 -15.38 -11.61 16.56
N GLU A 340 -15.84 -12.70 17.16
CA GLU A 340 -15.25 -14.03 17.03
C GLU A 340 -15.42 -14.61 15.63
N GLN A 341 -16.61 -14.55 15.07
CA GLN A 341 -16.84 -14.94 13.68
C GLN A 341 -15.97 -14.14 12.70
N ARG A 342 -15.81 -12.83 12.95
CA ARG A 342 -14.94 -11.97 12.14
C ARG A 342 -13.47 -12.36 12.26
N HIS A 343 -13.01 -12.70 13.47
CA HIS A 343 -11.65 -13.20 13.73
C HIS A 343 -11.39 -14.48 12.93
N ASP A 344 -12.30 -15.46 12.99
CA ASP A 344 -12.15 -16.74 12.28
C ASP A 344 -12.13 -16.56 10.76
N GLN A 345 -12.99 -15.68 10.23
CA GLN A 345 -12.97 -15.30 8.81
C GLN A 345 -11.63 -14.69 8.39
N LEU A 346 -11.10 -13.77 9.18
CA LEU A 346 -9.81 -13.14 8.90
C LEU A 346 -8.65 -14.14 9.02
N GLN A 347 -8.73 -15.07 9.97
CA GLN A 347 -7.72 -16.13 10.11
C GLN A 347 -7.71 -17.08 8.90
N ALA A 348 -8.89 -17.50 8.43
CA ALA A 348 -9.02 -18.30 7.22
C ALA A 348 -8.50 -17.55 5.97
N GLU A 349 -8.88 -16.28 5.84
CA GLU A 349 -8.43 -15.44 4.72
C GLU A 349 -6.91 -15.19 4.75
N LYS A 350 -6.32 -15.00 5.93
CA LYS A 350 -4.87 -14.91 6.12
C LYS A 350 -4.15 -16.17 5.62
N LEU A 351 -4.65 -17.36 5.98
CA LEU A 351 -4.07 -18.62 5.54
C LEU A 351 -4.18 -18.78 4.00
N ARG A 352 -5.32 -18.45 3.44
CA ARG A 352 -5.55 -18.48 1.99
C ARG A 352 -4.59 -17.53 1.25
N LEU A 353 -4.52 -16.27 1.68
CA LEU A 353 -3.63 -15.26 1.07
C LEU A 353 -2.16 -15.62 1.23
N TYR A 354 -1.77 -16.17 2.38
CA TYR A 354 -0.39 -16.65 2.60
C TYR A 354 -0.03 -17.78 1.64
N GLY A 355 -0.91 -18.74 1.42
CA GLY A 355 -0.70 -19.83 0.45
C GLY A 355 -0.48 -19.30 -0.96
N LEU A 356 -1.36 -18.41 -1.43
CA LEU A 356 -1.27 -17.79 -2.76
C LEU A 356 -0.02 -16.91 -2.92
N ALA A 357 0.29 -16.09 -1.92
CA ALA A 357 1.49 -15.26 -1.95
C ALA A 357 2.76 -16.09 -1.96
N ARG A 358 2.81 -17.21 -1.20
CA ARG A 358 3.94 -18.14 -1.18
C ARG A 358 4.14 -18.82 -2.54
N GLU A 359 3.07 -19.23 -3.21
CA GLU A 359 3.13 -19.81 -4.55
C GLU A 359 3.74 -18.81 -5.55
N LYS A 360 3.27 -17.56 -5.55
CA LYS A 360 3.82 -16.51 -6.42
C LYS A 360 5.26 -16.14 -6.06
N ALA A 361 5.62 -16.13 -4.78
CA ALA A 361 7.00 -15.92 -4.34
C ALA A 361 7.93 -17.05 -4.80
N GLU A 362 7.48 -18.31 -4.77
CA GLU A 362 8.26 -19.44 -5.32
C GLU A 362 8.43 -19.32 -6.83
N ALA A 363 7.39 -18.91 -7.57
CA ALA A 363 7.49 -18.66 -9.00
C ALA A 363 8.51 -17.55 -9.31
N LEU A 364 8.53 -16.46 -8.53
CA LEU A 364 9.56 -15.41 -8.62
C LEU A 364 10.96 -15.96 -8.36
N THR A 365 11.12 -16.80 -7.35
CA THR A 365 12.41 -17.45 -7.05
C THR A 365 12.92 -18.24 -8.26
N GLN A 366 12.07 -19.05 -8.87
CA GLN A 366 12.46 -19.88 -10.01
C GLN A 366 12.85 -19.03 -11.24
N THR A 367 12.08 -17.99 -11.54
CA THR A 367 12.41 -17.09 -12.66
C THR A 367 13.72 -16.34 -12.43
N ARG A 368 13.99 -15.89 -11.19
CA ARG A 368 15.23 -15.21 -10.78
C ARG A 368 16.46 -16.11 -10.90
N LEU A 369 16.37 -17.35 -10.44
CA LEU A 369 17.48 -18.31 -10.53
C LEU A 369 17.79 -18.63 -12.00
N LYS A 370 16.76 -18.88 -12.81
CA LYS A 370 16.94 -19.11 -14.26
C LYS A 370 17.54 -17.88 -14.95
N ALA A 371 17.05 -16.69 -14.61
CA ALA A 371 17.60 -15.44 -15.14
C ALA A 371 19.09 -15.25 -14.76
N PHE A 372 19.46 -15.61 -13.54
CA PHE A 372 20.87 -15.58 -13.14
C PHE A 372 21.73 -16.52 -13.97
N ASP A 373 21.30 -17.76 -14.20
CA ASP A 373 22.06 -18.73 -14.99
C ASP A 373 22.28 -18.25 -16.43
N GLU A 374 21.24 -17.69 -17.08
CA GLU A 374 21.33 -17.11 -18.42
C GLU A 374 22.25 -15.88 -18.45
N LEU A 375 22.09 -14.97 -17.48
CA LEU A 375 22.93 -13.76 -17.33
C LEU A 375 24.39 -14.13 -17.11
N ASN A 376 24.65 -15.08 -16.20
CA ASN A 376 25.99 -15.55 -15.88
C ASN A 376 26.72 -16.18 -17.08
N ALA A 377 26.00 -16.96 -17.90
CA ALA A 377 26.58 -17.53 -19.12
C ALA A 377 27.07 -16.42 -20.07
N ARG A 378 26.23 -15.41 -20.34
CA ARG A 378 26.59 -14.28 -21.21
C ARG A 378 27.76 -13.45 -20.66
N ILE A 379 27.75 -13.19 -19.34
CA ILE A 379 28.84 -12.48 -18.67
C ILE A 379 30.14 -13.26 -18.80
N THR A 380 30.09 -14.57 -18.57
CA THR A 380 31.26 -15.46 -18.67
C THR A 380 31.85 -15.44 -20.09
N ASP A 381 31.02 -15.56 -21.12
CA ASP A 381 31.46 -15.49 -22.52
C ASP A 381 32.14 -14.15 -22.82
N THR A 382 31.57 -13.05 -22.37
CA THR A 382 32.14 -11.72 -22.57
C THR A 382 33.47 -11.56 -21.83
N LEU A 383 33.57 -12.07 -20.58
CA LEU A 383 34.80 -12.01 -19.79
C LEU A 383 35.93 -12.87 -20.38
N GLN A 384 35.60 -14.05 -20.90
CA GLN A 384 36.56 -14.87 -21.64
C GLN A 384 37.13 -14.12 -22.85
N PHE A 385 36.25 -13.46 -23.63
CA PHE A 385 36.66 -12.63 -24.75
C PHE A 385 37.53 -11.44 -24.30
N LEU A 386 37.24 -10.84 -23.15
CA LEU A 386 38.05 -9.77 -22.54
C LEU A 386 39.35 -10.26 -21.85
N ASN A 387 39.78 -11.49 -22.16
CA ASN A 387 41.00 -12.12 -21.62
C ASN A 387 40.97 -12.32 -20.09
N MET A 388 39.81 -12.67 -19.56
CA MET A 388 39.60 -13.01 -18.15
C MET A 388 38.96 -14.42 -17.99
N PRO A 389 39.61 -15.47 -18.49
CA PRO A 389 39.00 -16.83 -18.53
C PRO A 389 38.84 -17.46 -17.16
N GLY A 390 39.53 -16.95 -16.12
CA GLY A 390 39.47 -17.45 -14.76
C GLY A 390 38.32 -16.86 -13.94
N VAL A 391 37.65 -15.86 -14.45
CA VAL A 391 36.58 -15.19 -13.72
C VAL A 391 35.31 -16.05 -13.70
N ARG A 392 34.73 -16.17 -12.52
CA ARG A 392 33.46 -16.87 -12.30
C ARG A 392 32.56 -16.04 -11.41
N MET A 393 31.32 -15.82 -11.84
CA MET A 393 30.29 -15.19 -11.03
C MET A 393 29.38 -16.27 -10.43
N THR A 394 28.96 -16.08 -9.20
CA THR A 394 28.06 -16.98 -8.47
C THR A 394 27.01 -16.15 -7.74
N LEU A 395 25.84 -16.73 -7.52
CA LEU A 395 24.76 -16.12 -6.76
C LEU A 395 24.75 -16.64 -5.33
N HIS A 396 24.94 -15.76 -4.39
CA HIS A 396 24.60 -16.06 -3.00
C HIS A 396 23.11 -15.82 -2.82
N HIS A 397 22.33 -16.89 -2.71
CA HIS A 397 20.87 -16.87 -2.60
C HIS A 397 20.44 -17.43 -1.25
N ALA A 398 19.59 -16.70 -0.53
CA ALA A 398 18.95 -17.15 0.69
C ALA A 398 17.44 -16.91 0.62
N ARG A 399 16.66 -17.79 1.25
CA ARG A 399 15.21 -17.63 1.40
C ARG A 399 14.89 -17.11 2.78
N GLY A 400 14.02 -16.13 2.85
CA GLY A 400 13.52 -15.53 4.08
C GLY A 400 11.99 -15.57 4.16
N PRO A 401 11.42 -14.88 5.13
CA PRO A 401 9.96 -14.67 5.21
C PRO A 401 9.46 -13.85 4.02
N LEU A 402 8.16 -13.96 3.72
CA LEU A 402 7.53 -13.14 2.68
C LEU A 402 7.69 -11.66 3.02
N ALA A 403 8.24 -10.91 2.06
CA ALA A 403 8.48 -9.47 2.14
C ALA A 403 7.88 -8.78 0.91
N SER A 404 7.95 -7.45 0.83
CA SER A 404 7.40 -6.69 -0.31
C SER A 404 7.97 -7.08 -1.67
N HIS A 405 9.17 -7.65 -1.70
CA HIS A 405 9.92 -8.06 -2.89
C HIS A 405 9.96 -9.59 -3.11
N GLY A 406 9.16 -10.37 -2.40
CA GLY A 406 9.19 -11.84 -2.43
C GLY A 406 9.83 -12.41 -1.17
N GLN A 407 10.41 -13.62 -1.30
CA GLN A 407 11.08 -14.33 -0.22
C GLN A 407 12.61 -14.40 -0.39
N ASP A 408 13.15 -13.83 -1.47
CA ASP A 408 14.56 -13.99 -1.85
C ASP A 408 15.42 -12.85 -1.33
N SER A 409 16.60 -13.20 -0.87
CA SER A 409 17.74 -12.32 -0.68
C SER A 409 18.87 -12.80 -1.58
N VAL A 410 19.40 -11.91 -2.42
CA VAL A 410 20.44 -12.27 -3.40
C VAL A 410 21.61 -11.32 -3.35
N GLU A 411 22.81 -11.86 -3.53
CA GLU A 411 24.02 -11.07 -3.67
C GLU A 411 24.94 -11.72 -4.73
N PHE A 412 25.47 -10.91 -5.64
CA PHE A 412 26.43 -11.37 -6.64
C PHE A 412 27.82 -11.49 -6.03
N TYR A 413 28.39 -12.67 -6.18
CA TYR A 413 29.76 -13.00 -5.78
C TYR A 413 30.58 -13.28 -7.03
N ILE A 414 31.86 -12.98 -6.97
CA ILE A 414 32.79 -13.18 -8.08
C ILE A 414 34.13 -13.70 -7.58
N SER A 415 34.74 -14.57 -8.36
CA SER A 415 36.15 -14.98 -8.25
C SER A 415 36.87 -14.48 -9.49
N THR A 416 37.96 -13.75 -9.32
CA THR A 416 38.74 -13.21 -10.45
C THR A 416 39.84 -14.18 -10.91
N ASN A 417 40.23 -15.13 -10.07
CA ASN A 417 41.28 -16.12 -10.38
C ASN A 417 40.77 -17.54 -10.17
N ALA A 418 41.25 -18.48 -10.99
CA ALA A 418 40.93 -19.88 -10.83
C ALA A 418 41.45 -20.39 -9.47
N GLY A 419 40.57 -21.02 -8.66
CA GLY A 419 40.90 -21.56 -7.37
C GLY A 419 40.71 -20.62 -6.17
N GLU A 420 40.38 -19.34 -6.40
CA GLU A 420 39.99 -18.42 -5.33
C GLU A 420 38.52 -18.60 -4.97
N ALA A 421 38.21 -18.44 -3.66
CA ALA A 421 36.83 -18.43 -3.20
C ALA A 421 36.08 -17.18 -3.72
N PRO A 422 34.85 -17.30 -4.20
CA PRO A 422 34.07 -16.16 -4.61
C PRO A 422 33.86 -15.15 -3.46
N LYS A 423 33.98 -13.86 -3.75
CA LYS A 423 33.79 -12.75 -2.81
C LYS A 423 32.67 -11.82 -3.32
N PRO A 424 32.00 -11.05 -2.45
CA PRO A 424 31.06 -10.04 -2.88
C PRO A 424 31.62 -9.14 -3.98
N LEU A 425 30.84 -8.87 -5.01
CA LEU A 425 31.21 -8.05 -6.15
C LEU A 425 31.78 -6.68 -5.72
N ALA A 426 31.24 -6.11 -4.63
CA ALA A 426 31.69 -4.87 -4.03
C ALA A 426 33.13 -4.89 -3.49
N ARG A 427 33.74 -6.06 -3.34
CA ARG A 427 35.09 -6.24 -2.75
C ARG A 427 36.19 -6.45 -3.79
N ILE A 428 35.94 -6.18 -5.07
CA ILE A 428 36.96 -6.26 -6.11
C ILE A 428 37.95 -5.11 -5.93
N ALA A 429 39.24 -5.43 -5.84
CA ALA A 429 40.28 -4.47 -5.51
C ALA A 429 40.93 -3.78 -6.73
N SER A 430 40.85 -4.39 -7.93
CA SER A 430 41.53 -3.91 -9.14
C SER A 430 40.59 -3.07 -10.03
N GLY A 431 40.93 -1.80 -10.26
CA GLY A 431 40.15 -0.89 -11.10
C GLY A 431 39.94 -1.40 -12.53
N GLY A 432 40.99 -1.90 -13.17
CA GLY A 432 40.90 -2.41 -14.55
C GLY A 432 40.13 -3.74 -14.67
N GLU A 433 40.14 -4.60 -13.63
CA GLU A 433 39.30 -5.80 -13.58
C GLU A 433 37.84 -5.42 -13.38
N LEU A 434 37.57 -4.53 -12.44
CA LEU A 434 36.24 -4.02 -12.16
C LEU A 434 35.59 -3.41 -13.39
N SER A 435 36.33 -2.57 -14.16
CA SER A 435 35.82 -1.96 -15.39
C SER A 435 35.40 -3.00 -16.43
N ARG A 436 36.20 -4.06 -16.63
CA ARG A 436 35.87 -5.15 -17.57
C ARG A 436 34.68 -5.99 -17.09
N ILE A 437 34.61 -6.30 -15.79
CA ILE A 437 33.48 -7.04 -15.22
C ILE A 437 32.20 -6.22 -15.32
N THR A 438 32.27 -4.94 -14.98
CA THR A 438 31.14 -4.02 -15.11
C THR A 438 30.68 -3.92 -16.56
N LEU A 439 31.61 -3.83 -17.51
CA LEU A 439 31.28 -3.85 -18.95
C LEU A 439 30.55 -5.15 -19.32
N ALA A 440 31.07 -6.32 -18.91
CA ALA A 440 30.47 -7.60 -19.25
C ALA A 440 29.05 -7.74 -18.70
N ILE A 441 28.83 -7.32 -17.45
CA ILE A 441 27.50 -7.34 -16.82
C ILE A 441 26.55 -6.38 -17.54
N LYS A 442 26.98 -5.14 -17.78
CA LYS A 442 26.16 -4.11 -18.43
C LYS A 442 25.83 -4.46 -19.87
N ASN A 443 26.80 -5.04 -20.59
CA ASN A 443 26.56 -5.52 -21.95
C ASN A 443 25.51 -6.64 -21.98
N ALA A 444 25.59 -7.61 -21.05
CA ALA A 444 24.64 -8.71 -20.96
C ALA A 444 23.22 -8.23 -20.56
N LEU A 445 23.13 -7.14 -19.79
CA LEU A 445 21.85 -6.49 -19.44
C LEU A 445 21.29 -5.68 -20.62
N ALA A 446 22.13 -4.89 -21.29
CA ALA A 446 21.71 -4.04 -22.41
C ALA A 446 21.08 -4.83 -23.56
N ASP A 447 21.58 -6.04 -23.84
CA ASP A 447 21.00 -6.94 -24.85
C ASP A 447 19.53 -7.33 -24.59
N ARG A 448 19.07 -7.26 -23.33
CA ARG A 448 17.67 -7.51 -22.93
C ARG A 448 16.86 -6.25 -22.77
N ASP A 449 17.52 -5.14 -22.44
CA ASP A 449 16.88 -3.83 -22.34
C ASP A 449 16.57 -3.31 -23.74
N ALA A 450 15.31 -3.03 -24.02
CA ALA A 450 14.88 -2.43 -25.29
C ALA A 450 15.30 -0.95 -25.41
N VAL A 451 16.42 -0.55 -24.76
CA VAL A 451 16.93 0.83 -24.76
C VAL A 451 17.74 1.07 -26.03
N PRO A 452 17.31 2.01 -26.89
CA PRO A 452 17.92 2.17 -28.21
C PRO A 452 19.30 2.80 -28.19
N THR A 453 19.68 3.54 -27.12
CA THR A 453 20.96 4.22 -27.01
C THR A 453 21.65 3.91 -25.68
N VAL A 454 22.91 3.47 -25.73
CA VAL A 454 23.71 3.16 -24.54
C VAL A 454 24.98 4.04 -24.56
N ILE A 455 25.25 4.73 -23.46
CA ILE A 455 26.42 5.60 -23.30
C ILE A 455 27.40 4.92 -22.36
N TYR A 456 28.66 4.85 -22.74
CA TYR A 456 29.76 4.37 -21.92
C TYR A 456 30.75 5.51 -21.69
N ASP A 457 30.94 5.88 -20.42
CA ASP A 457 31.89 6.91 -20.00
C ASP A 457 33.08 6.27 -19.27
N GLU A 458 34.29 6.60 -19.76
CA GLU A 458 35.58 6.15 -19.17
C GLU A 458 35.69 4.64 -18.93
N ILE A 459 35.10 3.83 -19.81
CA ILE A 459 35.11 2.37 -19.68
C ILE A 459 36.50 1.76 -19.81
N ASP A 460 37.44 2.50 -20.38
CA ASP A 460 38.84 2.17 -20.59
C ASP A 460 39.74 2.65 -19.45
N SER A 461 39.19 3.14 -18.34
CA SER A 461 39.98 3.57 -17.19
C SER A 461 40.76 2.38 -16.59
N GLY A 462 42.10 2.52 -16.52
CA GLY A 462 43.00 1.48 -16.04
C GLY A 462 43.22 0.30 -17.01
N VAL A 463 42.83 0.46 -18.28
CA VAL A 463 42.99 -0.58 -19.32
C VAL A 463 43.85 -0.04 -20.46
N SER A 464 44.76 -0.85 -21.00
CA SER A 464 45.64 -0.46 -22.09
C SER A 464 45.93 -1.57 -23.11
N GLY A 465 46.44 -1.23 -24.25
CA GLY A 465 46.94 -2.15 -25.26
C GLY A 465 45.86 -3.15 -25.78
N LYS A 466 46.19 -4.44 -25.76
CA LYS A 466 45.31 -5.50 -26.30
C LYS A 466 43.96 -5.56 -25.60
N ALA A 467 43.91 -5.24 -24.30
CA ALA A 467 42.64 -5.30 -23.56
C ALA A 467 41.68 -4.17 -24.00
N ALA A 468 42.20 -2.97 -24.29
CA ALA A 468 41.40 -1.85 -24.82
C ALA A 468 40.84 -2.17 -26.22
N GLY A 469 41.62 -2.84 -27.10
CA GLY A 469 41.11 -3.32 -28.39
C GLY A 469 39.95 -4.28 -28.26
N ARG A 470 40.01 -5.23 -27.33
CA ARG A 470 38.91 -6.18 -27.05
C ARG A 470 37.68 -5.50 -26.49
N ILE A 471 37.84 -4.48 -25.63
CA ILE A 471 36.71 -3.65 -25.18
C ILE A 471 36.03 -2.99 -26.38
N GLY A 472 36.81 -2.38 -27.29
CA GLY A 472 36.27 -1.79 -28.51
C GLY A 472 35.50 -2.78 -29.39
N GLU A 473 35.98 -4.04 -29.51
CA GLU A 473 35.28 -5.08 -30.25
C GLU A 473 33.95 -5.50 -29.57
N VAL A 474 33.89 -5.56 -28.23
CA VAL A 474 32.64 -5.79 -27.49
C VAL A 474 31.67 -4.66 -27.78
N LEU A 475 32.08 -3.41 -27.66
CA LEU A 475 31.26 -2.23 -27.96
C LEU A 475 30.74 -2.26 -29.41
N ARG A 476 31.59 -2.61 -30.37
CA ARG A 476 31.22 -2.71 -31.79
C ARG A 476 30.19 -3.83 -32.04
N ARG A 477 30.31 -4.96 -31.37
CA ARG A 477 29.29 -6.02 -31.43
C ARG A 477 27.94 -5.57 -30.86
N SER A 478 27.95 -4.91 -29.69
CA SER A 478 26.75 -4.35 -29.09
C SER A 478 26.10 -3.25 -29.95
N ALA A 479 26.92 -2.54 -30.73
CA ALA A 479 26.46 -1.51 -31.66
C ALA A 479 25.65 -2.05 -32.85
N GLN A 480 25.61 -3.36 -33.08
CA GLN A 480 24.72 -3.98 -34.08
C GLN A 480 23.25 -3.94 -33.68
N GLY A 481 22.95 -3.92 -32.37
CA GLY A 481 21.58 -3.88 -31.84
C GLY A 481 21.19 -2.54 -31.22
N HIS A 482 22.18 -1.72 -30.85
CA HIS A 482 22.00 -0.46 -30.15
C HIS A 482 22.84 0.64 -30.78
N GLN A 483 22.47 1.89 -30.55
CA GLN A 483 23.38 3.00 -30.74
C GLN A 483 24.30 3.11 -29.53
N ILE A 484 25.61 3.02 -29.73
CA ILE A 484 26.60 3.14 -28.66
C ILE A 484 27.30 4.49 -28.76
N LEU A 485 27.33 5.22 -27.65
CA LEU A 485 28.12 6.41 -27.46
C LEU A 485 29.24 6.08 -26.46
N CYS A 486 30.51 6.08 -26.92
CA CYS A 486 31.65 5.76 -26.06
C CYS A 486 32.56 6.96 -25.91
N ILE A 487 32.78 7.41 -24.68
CA ILE A 487 33.77 8.42 -24.35
C ILE A 487 35.04 7.70 -23.93
N THR A 488 36.13 7.93 -24.66
CA THR A 488 37.40 7.22 -24.46
C THR A 488 38.62 8.13 -24.64
N HIS A 489 39.74 7.71 -24.08
CA HIS A 489 41.06 8.27 -24.31
C HIS A 489 42.00 7.29 -25.04
N THR A 490 41.49 6.10 -25.41
CA THR A 490 42.28 5.02 -26.04
C THR A 490 42.10 4.97 -27.55
N ALA A 491 43.23 5.01 -28.29
CA ALA A 491 43.23 4.92 -29.75
C ALA A 491 42.61 3.61 -30.27
N GLN A 492 42.81 2.50 -29.56
CA GLN A 492 42.30 1.16 -29.93
C GLN A 492 40.76 1.12 -30.00
N ILE A 493 40.07 1.78 -29.09
CA ILE A 493 38.60 1.88 -29.10
C ILE A 493 38.17 2.86 -30.19
N ALA A 494 38.82 4.00 -30.27
CA ALA A 494 38.48 5.07 -31.23
C ALA A 494 38.66 4.62 -32.69
N ALA A 495 39.61 3.76 -32.97
CA ALA A 495 39.82 3.19 -34.31
C ALA A 495 38.63 2.37 -34.83
N LEU A 496 37.84 1.75 -33.93
CA LEU A 496 36.70 0.90 -34.25
C LEU A 496 35.38 1.67 -34.44
N ALA A 497 35.41 2.99 -34.27
CA ALA A 497 34.21 3.83 -34.39
C ALA A 497 33.62 3.84 -35.80
N ASP A 498 32.28 3.75 -35.89
CA ASP A 498 31.55 4.08 -37.11
C ASP A 498 31.49 5.61 -37.32
N CYS A 499 31.28 6.36 -36.23
CA CYS A 499 31.36 7.81 -36.20
C CYS A 499 32.34 8.26 -35.12
N HIS A 500 33.37 9.02 -35.51
CA HIS A 500 34.37 9.56 -34.59
C HIS A 500 34.16 11.07 -34.42
N LEU A 501 33.85 11.51 -33.22
CA LEU A 501 33.62 12.90 -32.85
C LEU A 501 34.81 13.42 -32.02
N LEU A 502 35.37 14.55 -32.41
CA LEU A 502 36.45 15.21 -31.67
C LEU A 502 35.89 16.38 -30.86
N ILE A 503 36.18 16.36 -29.56
CA ILE A 503 35.91 17.47 -28.66
C ILE A 503 37.17 18.29 -28.55
N GLN A 504 37.12 19.54 -29.02
CA GLN A 504 38.26 20.45 -29.06
C GLN A 504 37.96 21.74 -28.29
N LYS A 505 38.93 22.19 -27.49
CA LYS A 505 38.87 23.48 -26.81
C LYS A 505 39.58 24.55 -27.64
N ASN A 506 38.91 25.65 -27.91
CA ASN A 506 39.46 26.84 -28.53
C ASN A 506 39.41 27.99 -27.52
N VAL A 507 40.52 28.72 -27.39
CA VAL A 507 40.59 29.91 -26.55
C VAL A 507 40.61 31.15 -27.47
N THR A 508 39.57 31.96 -27.37
CA THR A 508 39.46 33.22 -28.13
C THR A 508 39.01 34.31 -27.16
N ASN A 509 39.74 35.46 -27.17
CA ASN A 509 39.44 36.62 -26.31
C ASN A 509 39.34 36.27 -24.81
N ASP A 510 40.30 35.54 -24.26
CA ASP A 510 40.34 35.06 -22.86
C ASP A 510 39.14 34.20 -22.42
N ARG A 511 38.40 33.64 -23.36
CA ARG A 511 37.30 32.74 -23.09
C ARG A 511 37.51 31.40 -23.78
N THR A 512 37.24 30.33 -23.06
CA THR A 512 37.30 28.97 -23.59
C THR A 512 35.96 28.60 -24.23
N TYR A 513 36.04 28.08 -25.44
CA TYR A 513 34.92 27.51 -26.18
C TYR A 513 35.20 26.04 -26.46
N THR A 514 34.21 25.21 -26.33
CA THR A 514 34.29 23.79 -26.68
C THR A 514 33.44 23.55 -27.91
N GLU A 515 34.06 22.97 -28.95
CA GLU A 515 33.43 22.58 -30.21
C GLU A 515 33.48 21.06 -30.35
N ILE A 516 32.49 20.46 -31.01
CA ILE A 516 32.39 19.03 -31.27
C ILE A 516 32.17 18.82 -32.76
N HIS A 517 33.11 18.15 -33.41
CA HIS A 517 33.08 17.95 -34.86
C HIS A 517 33.20 16.46 -35.22
N PRO A 518 32.43 15.95 -36.20
CA PRO A 518 32.70 14.69 -36.80
C PRO A 518 33.99 14.72 -37.60
N LEU A 519 34.82 13.69 -37.48
CA LEU A 519 36.08 13.59 -38.19
C LEU A 519 35.91 12.81 -39.49
N ASP A 520 36.50 13.32 -40.55
CA ASP A 520 36.75 12.60 -41.78
C ASP A 520 37.92 11.59 -41.61
N THR A 521 38.27 10.86 -42.65
CA THR A 521 39.29 9.80 -42.57
C THR A 521 40.67 10.36 -42.15
N GLU A 522 41.08 11.50 -42.70
CA GLU A 522 42.39 12.11 -42.35
C GLU A 522 42.34 12.73 -40.92
N GLY A 523 41.24 13.37 -40.56
CA GLY A 523 41.03 13.85 -39.19
C GLY A 523 41.07 12.74 -38.17
N ARG A 524 40.53 11.54 -38.49
CA ARG A 524 40.65 10.35 -37.66
C ARG A 524 42.09 9.88 -37.50
N VAL A 525 42.88 9.86 -38.59
CA VAL A 525 44.30 9.53 -38.52
C VAL A 525 45.05 10.46 -37.57
N GLU A 526 44.81 11.75 -37.67
CA GLU A 526 45.47 12.76 -36.84
C GLU A 526 45.04 12.66 -35.38
N ALA A 527 43.74 12.48 -35.12
CA ALA A 527 43.20 12.28 -33.75
C ALA A 527 43.75 11.02 -33.09
N LEU A 528 43.82 9.89 -33.82
CA LEU A 528 44.40 8.66 -33.32
C LEU A 528 45.90 8.79 -33.09
N ALA A 529 46.63 9.44 -33.99
CA ALA A 529 48.06 9.68 -33.83
C ALA A 529 48.36 10.50 -32.56
N ARG A 530 47.53 11.52 -32.26
CA ARG A 530 47.62 12.28 -31.01
C ARG A 530 47.33 11.41 -29.77
N LEU A 531 46.32 10.52 -29.81
CA LEU A 531 46.03 9.61 -28.71
C LEU A 531 47.19 8.63 -28.45
N ILE A 532 47.98 8.29 -29.48
CA ILE A 532 49.13 7.37 -29.38
C ILE A 532 50.39 8.10 -28.85
N SER A 533 50.67 9.29 -29.36
CA SER A 533 51.97 9.99 -29.16
C SER A 533 51.86 11.29 -28.34
N GLY A 534 50.66 11.68 -27.90
CA GLY A 534 50.43 12.98 -27.27
C GLY A 534 50.56 14.13 -28.29
N ASP A 535 51.02 15.33 -27.84
CA ASP A 535 51.09 16.52 -28.64
C ASP A 535 52.14 16.46 -29.77
N HIS A 536 53.10 15.52 -29.70
CA HIS A 536 54.14 15.35 -30.71
C HIS A 536 53.77 14.27 -31.72
N VAL A 537 52.91 14.62 -32.71
CA VAL A 537 52.52 13.68 -33.75
C VAL A 537 53.65 13.48 -34.75
N THR A 538 54.08 12.23 -34.96
CA THR A 538 55.14 11.82 -35.90
C THR A 538 54.55 11.08 -37.10
N GLU A 539 55.32 10.93 -38.17
CA GLU A 539 54.92 10.11 -39.33
C GLU A 539 54.72 8.64 -38.93
N LEU A 540 55.46 8.14 -37.94
CA LEU A 540 55.30 6.79 -37.42
C LEU A 540 53.97 6.63 -36.68
N SER A 541 53.57 7.63 -35.88
CA SER A 541 52.25 7.57 -35.18
C SER A 541 51.08 7.67 -36.16
N ARG A 542 51.21 8.45 -37.26
CA ARG A 542 50.21 8.48 -38.35
C ARG A 542 50.14 7.16 -39.11
N ALA A 543 51.29 6.54 -39.40
CA ALA A 543 51.32 5.22 -40.04
C ALA A 543 50.64 4.16 -39.17
N ASN A 544 50.92 4.14 -37.88
CA ASN A 544 50.25 3.27 -36.92
C ASN A 544 48.73 3.54 -36.84
N ALA A 545 48.32 4.80 -36.82
CA ALA A 545 46.89 5.17 -36.82
C ALA A 545 46.19 4.69 -38.11
N ARG A 546 46.83 4.78 -39.28
CA ARG A 546 46.28 4.23 -40.53
C ARG A 546 46.15 2.72 -40.51
N GLU A 547 47.14 2.01 -39.95
CA GLU A 547 47.06 0.55 -39.76
C GLU A 547 45.90 0.15 -38.87
N MET A 548 45.72 0.82 -37.72
CA MET A 548 44.59 0.61 -36.82
C MET A 548 43.24 0.82 -37.51
N LEU A 549 43.10 1.84 -38.34
CA LEU A 549 41.88 2.12 -39.12
C LEU A 549 41.63 1.05 -40.19
N GLY A 550 42.70 0.48 -40.80
CA GLY A 550 42.65 -0.59 -41.79
C GLY A 550 42.21 -1.93 -41.21
N THR A 551 42.73 -2.29 -40.03
CA THR A 551 42.37 -3.54 -39.32
C THR A 551 40.96 -3.46 -38.69
N GLY A 552 40.45 -2.28 -38.39
CA GLY A 552 39.12 -2.07 -37.83
C GLY A 552 37.95 -2.24 -38.82
N ARG A 553 38.22 -2.36 -40.13
CA ARG A 553 37.21 -2.50 -41.20
C ARG A 553 37.08 -3.95 -41.74
N GLN A 554 37.88 -4.87 -41.29
CA GLN A 554 37.75 -6.31 -41.60
C GLN A 554 36.96 -7.01 -40.46
#